data_28d1bc0c5dbbaccd3edb2bd4e03af9f7
#
_entry.id   28d1bc0c5dbbaccd3edb2bd4e03af9f7
#
_cell.length_a   1.000
_cell.length_b   1.000
_cell.length_c   1.000
_cell.angle_alpha   90.00
_cell.angle_beta   90.00
_cell.angle_gamma   90.00
#
_symmetry.space_group_name_H-M   'P 1'
#
loop_
_entity.id
_entity.type
_entity.pdbx_description
1 polymer ?
#
loop_
_entity_poly.entity_id
_entity_poly.type
_entity_poly.pdbx_seq_one_letter_code
_entity_poly.pdbx_strand_id
1 'polypeptide(L)'
;MPFKIVRNDITKVKADAIVNTANPNPICASGTDLAIYEAAGKKQLLAERQKIGKIARGDVAVTGAYQLQAKYIIHTVGPIWEDGKQHEFDILESCYRKSLQKAVRALLFL
;
A
#
# COMPACT_ATOMS: atom_id res chain seq x y z
N MET A 1 6.87 -11.55 19.10
CA MET A 1 5.45 -11.45 18.70
C MET A 1 5.38 -11.30 17.21
N PRO A 2 4.65 -12.16 16.50
CA PRO A 2 4.49 -12.02 15.05
C PRO A 2 3.58 -10.84 14.66
N PHE A 3 2.80 -10.33 15.61
CA PHE A 3 1.92 -9.18 15.40
C PHE A 3 2.12 -8.17 16.52
N LYS A 4 2.25 -6.89 16.15
CA LYS A 4 2.49 -5.82 17.11
C LYS A 4 1.77 -4.55 16.65
N ILE A 5 1.09 -3.89 17.59
CA ILE A 5 0.46 -2.59 17.34
C ILE A 5 1.38 -1.51 17.88
N VAL A 6 1.78 -0.59 17.02
CA VAL A 6 2.64 0.53 17.38
C VAL A 6 2.05 1.85 16.90
N ARG A 7 2.35 2.93 17.62
CA ARG A 7 2.03 4.28 17.18
C ARG A 7 3.30 4.90 16.61
N ASN A 8 3.32 5.11 15.30
CA ASN A 8 4.52 5.60 14.62
C ASN A 8 4.13 6.30 13.30
N ASP A 9 5.11 6.98 12.72
CA ASP A 9 5.01 7.54 11.37
C ASP A 9 5.47 6.48 10.37
N ILE A 10 4.56 6.03 9.50
CA ILE A 10 4.84 4.96 8.53
C ILE A 10 6.01 5.32 7.59
N THR A 11 6.24 6.61 7.33
CA THR A 11 7.33 7.04 6.44
C THR A 11 8.71 6.91 7.09
N LYS A 12 8.77 6.67 8.40
CA LYS A 12 10.01 6.51 9.15
C LYS A 12 10.26 5.07 9.60
N VAL A 13 9.38 4.16 9.24
CA VAL A 13 9.51 2.74 9.61
C VAL A 13 10.56 2.06 8.74
N LYS A 14 11.47 1.34 9.38
CA LYS A 14 12.42 0.48 8.68
C LYS A 14 11.82 -0.92 8.59
N ALA A 15 11.56 -1.37 7.37
CA ALA A 15 10.92 -2.65 7.11
C ALA A 15 11.27 -3.14 5.71
N ASP A 16 11.00 -4.40 5.41
CA ASP A 16 11.15 -4.91 4.04
C ASP A 16 10.05 -4.37 3.13
N ALA A 17 8.84 -4.25 3.64
CA ALA A 17 7.72 -3.67 2.92
C ALA A 17 6.82 -2.88 3.84
N ILE A 18 6.21 -1.83 3.32
CA ILE A 18 5.12 -1.11 3.98
C ILE A 18 3.87 -1.20 3.12
N VAL A 19 2.71 -1.10 3.75
CA VAL A 19 1.42 -1.13 3.06
C VAL A 19 0.87 0.29 3.00
N ASN A 20 0.53 0.74 1.81
CA ASN A 20 -0.06 2.05 1.56
C ASN A 20 -1.54 1.92 1.26
N THR A 21 -2.34 2.82 1.81
CA THR A 21 -3.76 2.97 1.44
C THR A 21 -3.84 3.85 0.19
N ALA A 22 -4.00 3.21 -0.95
CA ALA A 22 -3.85 3.83 -2.25
C ALA A 22 -5.19 4.23 -2.88
N ASN A 23 -5.12 5.09 -3.88
CA ASN A 23 -6.26 5.43 -4.73
C ASN A 23 -6.38 4.41 -5.87
N PRO A 24 -7.59 4.07 -6.33
CA PRO A 24 -7.76 3.19 -7.48
C PRO A 24 -7.06 3.71 -8.74
N ASN A 25 -7.09 5.02 -8.94
CA ASN A 25 -6.42 5.66 -10.06
C ASN A 25 -4.94 5.88 -9.75
N PRO A 26 -4.06 5.88 -10.76
CA PRO A 26 -2.63 6.08 -10.57
C PRO A 26 -2.30 7.55 -10.33
N ILE A 27 -2.75 8.08 -9.21
CA ILE A 27 -2.53 9.46 -8.77
C ILE A 27 -2.05 9.47 -7.33
N CYS A 28 -1.38 10.56 -6.95
CA CYS A 28 -1.06 10.83 -5.56
C CYS A 28 -2.28 11.49 -4.91
N ALA A 29 -2.85 10.83 -3.91
CA ALA A 29 -4.01 11.36 -3.18
C ALA A 29 -3.55 12.21 -1.98
N SER A 30 -4.35 12.28 -0.92
CA SER A 30 -4.07 13.05 0.29
C SER A 30 -3.72 12.11 1.46
N GLY A 31 -3.45 12.71 2.62
CA GLY A 31 -3.22 11.95 3.86
C GLY A 31 -1.98 11.07 3.81
N THR A 32 -2.11 9.83 4.25
CA THR A 32 -0.99 8.88 4.29
C THR A 32 -0.38 8.62 2.92
N ASP A 33 -1.22 8.54 1.89
CA ASP A 33 -0.75 8.35 0.50
C ASP A 33 0.19 9.50 0.08
N LEU A 34 -0.22 10.73 0.32
CA LEU A 34 0.61 11.91 0.03
C LEU A 34 1.93 11.87 0.81
N ALA A 35 1.87 11.56 2.11
CA ALA A 35 3.06 11.49 2.96
C ALA A 35 4.05 10.44 2.45
N ILE A 36 3.58 9.28 2.03
CA ILE A 36 4.42 8.21 1.47
C ILE A 36 5.04 8.66 0.14
N TYR A 37 4.27 9.28 -0.75
CA TYR A 37 4.80 9.78 -2.02
C TYR A 37 5.89 10.84 -1.81
N GLU A 38 5.66 11.78 -0.91
CA GLU A 38 6.66 12.81 -0.62
C GLU A 38 7.94 12.24 -0.01
N ALA A 39 7.81 11.32 0.93
CA ALA A 39 8.98 10.70 1.58
C ALA A 39 9.75 9.76 0.65
N ALA A 40 9.08 9.04 -0.23
CA ALA A 40 9.71 8.14 -1.19
C ALA A 40 10.40 8.88 -2.34
N GLY A 41 9.85 9.98 -2.77
CA GLY A 41 10.20 10.71 -3.98
C GLY A 41 9.04 10.69 -4.94
N LYS A 42 8.20 11.69 -4.85
CA LYS A 42 6.89 11.74 -5.52
C LYS A 42 6.96 11.45 -7.02
N LYS A 43 7.92 12.07 -7.71
CA LYS A 43 8.04 11.95 -9.17
C LYS A 43 8.33 10.51 -9.60
N GLN A 44 9.28 9.86 -8.92
CA GLN A 44 9.69 8.50 -9.24
C GLN A 44 8.59 7.49 -8.91
N LEU A 45 8.01 7.60 -7.73
CA LEU A 45 6.96 6.68 -7.29
C LEU A 45 5.71 6.83 -8.16
N LEU A 46 5.31 8.05 -8.48
CA LEU A 46 4.15 8.28 -9.33
C LEU A 46 4.36 7.73 -10.73
N ALA A 47 5.56 7.86 -11.29
CA ALA A 47 5.88 7.32 -12.62
C ALA A 47 5.73 5.79 -12.62
N GLU A 48 6.23 5.09 -11.61
CA GLU A 48 6.06 3.64 -11.50
C GLU A 48 4.59 3.27 -11.30
N ARG A 49 3.89 4.00 -10.46
CA ARG A 49 2.46 3.76 -10.20
C ARG A 49 1.61 3.94 -11.47
N GLN A 50 1.95 4.91 -12.30
CA GLN A 50 1.27 5.15 -13.57
C GLN A 50 1.47 4.01 -14.57
N LYS A 51 2.62 3.36 -14.56
CA LYS A 51 2.87 2.18 -15.40
C LYS A 51 1.98 1.00 -15.00
N ILE A 52 1.68 0.86 -13.71
CA ILE A 52 0.78 -0.18 -13.21
C ILE A 52 -0.66 0.12 -13.61
N GLY A 53 -1.06 1.39 -13.58
CA GLY A 53 -2.42 1.82 -13.92
C GLY A 53 -3.39 1.66 -12.76
N LYS A 54 -4.66 1.41 -13.08
CA LYS A 54 -5.72 1.26 -12.09
C LYS A 54 -5.54 0.01 -11.25
N ILE A 55 -5.86 0.14 -9.96
CA ILE A 55 -5.94 -0.98 -9.02
C ILE A 55 -7.38 -1.06 -8.56
N ALA A 56 -7.99 -2.24 -8.72
CA ALA A 56 -9.37 -2.46 -8.27
C ALA A 56 -9.47 -2.46 -6.76
N ARG A 57 -10.63 -2.09 -6.22
CA ARG A 57 -10.87 -2.18 -4.78
C ARG A 57 -10.77 -3.63 -4.32
N GLY A 58 -9.99 -3.82 -3.24
CA GLY A 58 -9.68 -5.17 -2.73
C GLY A 58 -8.43 -5.78 -3.35
N ASP A 59 -7.82 -5.12 -4.32
CA ASP A 59 -6.61 -5.59 -4.97
C ASP A 59 -5.37 -4.85 -4.48
N VAL A 60 -4.19 -5.30 -4.91
CA VAL A 60 -2.90 -4.75 -4.51
C VAL A 60 -1.95 -4.69 -5.70
N ALA A 61 -0.97 -3.78 -5.60
CA ALA A 61 0.16 -3.73 -6.52
C ALA A 61 1.41 -3.33 -5.76
N VAL A 62 2.57 -3.75 -6.22
CA VAL A 62 3.84 -3.52 -5.54
C VAL A 62 4.71 -2.59 -6.36
N THR A 63 5.29 -1.59 -5.71
CA THR A 63 6.31 -0.72 -6.29
C THR A 63 7.57 -0.76 -5.43
N GLY A 64 8.65 -0.19 -5.95
CA GLY A 64 9.82 0.15 -5.13
C GLY A 64 9.46 1.24 -4.12
N ALA A 65 10.29 1.39 -3.08
CA ALA A 65 10.08 2.37 -2.03
C ALA A 65 11.04 3.57 -2.12
N TYR A 66 11.95 3.56 -3.06
CA TYR A 66 12.89 4.65 -3.37
C TYR A 66 13.64 5.15 -2.13
N GLN A 67 13.34 6.37 -1.65
CA GLN A 67 14.06 6.97 -0.53
C GLN A 67 13.55 6.55 0.85
N LEU A 68 12.46 5.79 0.93
CA LEU A 68 11.98 5.24 2.19
C LEU A 68 12.93 4.18 2.74
N GLN A 69 12.83 3.90 4.04
CA GLN A 69 13.62 2.85 4.70
C GLN A 69 12.97 1.47 4.56
N ALA A 70 12.26 1.28 3.48
CA ALA A 70 11.65 0.01 3.08
C ALA A 70 12.14 -0.32 1.67
N LYS A 71 12.03 -1.57 1.28
CA LYS A 71 12.39 -2.00 -0.08
C LYS A 71 11.21 -1.88 -1.03
N TYR A 72 10.01 -2.14 -0.53
CA TYR A 72 8.79 -2.17 -1.33
C TYR A 72 7.66 -1.43 -0.67
N ILE A 73 6.76 -0.92 -1.51
CA ILE A 73 5.45 -0.42 -1.07
C ILE A 73 4.40 -1.34 -1.67
N ILE A 74 3.52 -1.86 -0.83
CA ILE A 74 2.35 -2.62 -1.24
C ILE A 74 1.18 -1.65 -1.23
N HIS A 75 0.74 -1.23 -2.41
CA HIS A 75 -0.41 -0.34 -2.57
C HIS A 75 -1.67 -1.18 -2.54
N THR A 76 -2.55 -0.93 -1.59
CA THR A 76 -3.83 -1.60 -1.50
C THR A 76 -4.96 -0.58 -1.56
N VAL A 77 -6.05 -0.94 -2.24
CA VAL A 77 -7.21 -0.06 -2.42
C VAL A 77 -8.37 -0.63 -1.63
N GLY A 78 -8.66 0.01 -0.49
CA GLY A 78 -9.73 -0.41 0.40
C GLY A 78 -11.12 -0.02 -0.11
N PRO A 79 -12.15 -0.47 0.58
CA PRO A 79 -13.51 -0.10 0.26
C PRO A 79 -13.82 1.33 0.69
N ILE A 80 -14.86 1.91 0.10
CA ILE A 80 -15.52 3.09 0.66
C ILE A 80 -16.62 2.58 1.56
N TRP A 81 -16.62 2.96 2.83
CA TRP A 81 -17.67 2.56 3.76
C TRP A 81 -18.97 3.30 3.43
N GLU A 82 -20.03 2.55 3.27
CA GLU A 82 -21.39 3.11 3.09
C GLU A 82 -22.31 2.65 4.22
N ASP A 83 -22.67 1.36 4.25
CA ASP A 83 -23.63 0.83 5.21
C ASP A 83 -23.26 -0.58 5.72
N GLY A 84 -22.14 -1.13 5.28
CA GLY A 84 -21.72 -2.50 5.58
C GLY A 84 -22.39 -3.56 4.72
N LYS A 85 -23.19 -3.17 3.72
CA LYS A 85 -23.95 -4.08 2.85
C LYS A 85 -23.45 -4.09 1.40
N GLN A 86 -22.37 -3.34 1.10
CA GLN A 86 -21.81 -3.19 -0.25
C GLN A 86 -20.52 -3.99 -0.41
N HIS A 87 -20.42 -5.15 0.24
CA HIS A 87 -19.23 -6.00 0.25
C HIS A 87 -17.98 -5.36 0.88
N GLU A 88 -18.15 -4.31 1.70
CA GLU A 88 -17.03 -3.57 2.30
C GLU A 88 -16.13 -4.49 3.13
N PHE A 89 -16.71 -5.40 3.92
CA PHE A 89 -15.94 -6.35 4.72
C PHE A 89 -15.16 -7.34 3.84
N ASP A 90 -15.76 -7.82 2.77
CA ASP A 90 -15.10 -8.74 1.84
C ASP A 90 -13.94 -8.06 1.11
N ILE A 91 -14.13 -6.81 0.71
CA ILE A 91 -13.09 -6.00 0.06
C ILE A 91 -11.94 -5.75 1.02
N LEU A 92 -12.24 -5.37 2.26
CA LEU A 92 -11.22 -5.12 3.27
C LEU A 92 -10.42 -6.38 3.59
N GLU A 93 -11.09 -7.52 3.76
CA GLU A 93 -10.43 -8.81 3.96
C GLU A 93 -9.50 -9.14 2.79
N SER A 94 -9.94 -8.91 1.57
CA SER A 94 -9.13 -9.12 0.37
C SER A 94 -7.87 -8.27 0.39
N CYS A 95 -7.97 -6.99 0.81
CA CYS A 95 -6.82 -6.11 0.95
C CYS A 95 -5.78 -6.68 1.92
N TYR A 96 -6.20 -7.12 3.09
CA TYR A 96 -5.29 -7.70 4.08
C TYR A 96 -4.65 -8.99 3.57
N ARG A 97 -5.45 -9.90 3.05
CA ARG A 97 -4.97 -11.19 2.56
C ARG A 97 -3.96 -11.02 1.42
N LYS A 98 -4.30 -10.22 0.42
CA LYS A 98 -3.43 -9.99 -0.74
C LYS A 98 -2.17 -9.23 -0.39
N SER A 99 -2.26 -8.26 0.54
CA SER A 99 -1.09 -7.54 1.03
C SER A 99 -0.11 -8.47 1.73
N LEU A 100 -0.60 -9.37 2.58
CA LEU A 100 0.25 -10.35 3.26
C LEU A 100 0.86 -11.34 2.28
N GLN A 101 0.11 -11.79 1.28
CA GLN A 101 0.62 -12.68 0.23
C GLN A 101 1.77 -12.02 -0.56
N LYS A 102 1.64 -10.75 -0.89
CA LYS A 102 2.69 -10.01 -1.59
C LYS A 102 3.91 -9.79 -0.71
N ALA A 103 3.73 -9.51 0.57
CA ALA A 103 4.82 -9.36 1.52
C ALA A 103 5.64 -10.65 1.63
N VAL A 104 4.98 -11.79 1.75
CA VAL A 104 5.63 -13.11 1.81
C VAL A 104 6.41 -13.38 0.52
N ARG A 105 5.85 -13.10 -0.64
CA ARG A 105 6.53 -13.26 -1.92
C ARG A 105 7.77 -12.38 -2.02
N ALA A 106 7.67 -11.13 -1.61
CA ALA A 106 8.80 -10.21 -1.63
C ALA A 106 9.96 -10.74 -0.78
N LEU A 107 9.65 -11.26 0.42
CA LEU A 107 10.67 -11.84 1.31
C LEU A 107 11.32 -13.10 0.74
N LEU A 108 10.55 -13.95 0.01
CA LEU A 108 11.04 -15.22 -0.50
C LEU A 108 11.84 -15.09 -1.79
N PHE A 109 11.57 -14.09 -2.60
CA PHE A 109 12.15 -13.96 -3.96
C PHE A 109 13.02 -12.72 -4.13
N LEU A 110 13.47 -12.17 -3.02
CA LEU A 110 14.48 -11.12 -3.00
C LEU A 110 15.88 -11.72 -2.89
#